data_17dba8d4f29611b9cb9e9c4796049f97
#
_entry.id   17dba8d4f29611b9cb9e9c4796049f97
#
_cell.length_a   1.000
_cell.length_b   1.000
_cell.length_c   1.000
_cell.angle_alpha   90.00
_cell.angle_beta   90.00
_cell.angle_gamma   90.00
#
_symmetry.space_group_name_H-M   'P 1'
#
loop_
_entity.id
_entity.type
_entity.pdbx_description
1 polymer ?
#
loop_
_entity_poly.entity_id
_entity_poly.type
_entity_poly.pdbx_seq_one_letter_code
_entity_poly.pdbx_strand_id
1 'polypeptide(L)'
;MYYVIQENLFREFHHNTLVDYLARYNLEFEIVPFRPFTDKIEVNTDRKDVFFFGSTNGAQIAAKKGWNPGCLYNDNHDLEVYGEKWKGSMLNGDGWVIEAGDELPEKLPEVFFARPTKDTKVFSGQVFSRDGWKEYIDELEHGGTLGHITSMTKVLVAPLKRDIQQELRCWVVGGKIVTISQYKIGSRVVYQNQDNNEEVTIFINKLIKKFQPAEAFVVDVCLYQDEYYVVEVNCINCSGFYDGDMSKLIQSLENHFKS
;
A
#
# COMPACT_ATOMS: atom_id res chain seq x y z
N MET A 1 -2.28 0.65 23.06
CA MET A 1 -1.24 1.40 22.32
C MET A 1 -1.55 2.90 22.29
N TYR A 2 -0.57 3.74 21.98
CA TYR A 2 -0.73 5.15 21.67
C TYR A 2 -0.68 5.36 20.16
N TYR A 3 -1.61 6.12 19.60
CA TYR A 3 -1.68 6.33 18.16
C TYR A 3 -1.15 7.70 17.80
N VAL A 4 -0.19 7.75 16.87
CA VAL A 4 0.29 9.00 16.26
C VAL A 4 -0.23 9.06 14.84
N ILE A 5 -1.05 10.07 14.55
CA ILE A 5 -1.76 10.19 13.28
C ILE A 5 -1.27 11.44 12.58
N GLN A 6 -0.79 11.29 11.35
CA GLN A 6 -0.39 12.43 10.53
C GLN A 6 -1.61 13.23 10.10
N GLU A 7 -1.58 14.55 10.31
CA GLU A 7 -2.60 15.46 9.85
C GLU A 7 -2.67 15.51 8.31
N ASN A 8 -3.89 15.72 7.78
CA ASN A 8 -4.16 16.01 6.36
C ASN A 8 -3.65 14.97 5.34
N LEU A 9 -3.42 13.73 5.77
CA LEU A 9 -2.92 12.69 4.88
C LEU A 9 -4.04 11.91 4.16
N PHE A 10 -5.03 11.48 4.93
CA PHE A 10 -6.15 10.73 4.40
C PHE A 10 -7.24 11.67 3.89
N ARG A 11 -8.09 11.19 2.99
CA ARG A 11 -9.31 11.92 2.67
C ARG A 11 -10.07 12.15 3.98
N GLU A 12 -10.60 13.34 4.15
CA GLU A 12 -11.22 13.82 5.39
C GLU A 12 -12.14 12.76 6.05
N PHE A 13 -12.96 12.07 5.27
CA PHE A 13 -13.82 11.00 5.74
C PHE A 13 -13.05 9.87 6.45
N HIS A 14 -11.97 9.37 5.86
CA HIS A 14 -11.22 8.25 6.43
C HIS A 14 -10.44 8.65 7.69
N HIS A 15 -9.89 9.85 7.69
CA HIS A 15 -9.23 10.42 8.86
C HIS A 15 -10.21 10.56 10.02
N ASN A 16 -11.36 11.18 9.78
CA ASN A 16 -12.40 11.37 10.78
C ASN A 16 -12.90 10.03 11.34
N THR A 17 -13.10 9.02 10.48
CA THR A 17 -13.52 7.67 10.93
C THR A 17 -12.53 7.06 11.91
N LEU A 18 -11.22 7.18 11.66
CA LEU A 18 -10.18 6.70 12.57
C LEU A 18 -10.21 7.49 13.90
N VAL A 19 -10.17 8.81 13.82
CA VAL A 19 -10.15 9.70 15.00
C VAL A 19 -11.40 9.50 15.86
N ASP A 20 -12.58 9.46 15.24
CA ASP A 20 -13.85 9.23 15.94
C ASP A 20 -13.89 7.86 16.63
N TYR A 21 -13.33 6.83 15.98
CA TYR A 21 -13.23 5.52 16.60
C TYR A 21 -12.32 5.54 17.83
N LEU A 22 -11.12 6.08 17.70
CA LEU A 22 -10.16 6.15 18.80
C LEU A 22 -10.73 6.94 19.99
N ALA A 23 -11.35 8.09 19.73
CA ALA A 23 -11.99 8.92 20.75
C ALA A 23 -13.17 8.19 21.44
N ARG A 24 -14.03 7.52 20.66
CA ARG A 24 -15.19 6.77 21.20
C ARG A 24 -14.79 5.66 22.15
N TYR A 25 -13.67 4.99 21.88
CA TYR A 25 -13.19 3.87 22.70
C TYR A 25 -12.09 4.27 23.69
N ASN A 26 -11.91 5.57 23.93
CA ASN A 26 -10.90 6.11 24.84
C ASN A 26 -9.48 5.58 24.59
N LEU A 27 -9.15 5.38 23.32
CA LEU A 27 -7.80 5.04 22.89
C LEU A 27 -6.99 6.33 22.79
N GLU A 28 -5.79 6.34 23.34
CA GLU A 28 -4.97 7.54 23.38
C GLU A 28 -4.34 7.81 22.03
N PHE A 29 -4.46 9.02 21.53
CA PHE A 29 -3.88 9.41 20.25
C PHE A 29 -3.47 10.88 20.23
N GLU A 30 -2.62 11.20 19.27
CA GLU A 30 -2.18 12.56 18.93
C GLU A 30 -2.20 12.75 17.41
N ILE A 31 -2.74 13.88 16.97
CA ILE A 31 -2.68 14.28 15.57
C ILE A 31 -1.48 15.22 15.43
N VAL A 32 -0.55 14.86 14.56
CA VAL A 32 0.71 15.58 14.38
C VAL A 32 0.80 16.18 12.99
N PRO A 33 1.19 17.49 12.90
CA PRO A 33 1.48 18.08 11.61
C PRO A 33 2.74 17.45 11.03
N PHE A 34 2.69 17.09 9.75
CA PHE A 34 3.84 16.65 9.01
C PHE A 34 4.20 17.71 7.95
N ARG A 35 5.37 18.27 8.09
CA ARG A 35 5.87 19.24 7.11
C ARG A 35 6.66 18.49 6.05
N PRO A 36 6.35 18.66 4.76
CA PRO A 36 7.18 18.11 3.68
C PRO A 36 8.64 18.54 3.87
N PHE A 37 9.57 17.66 3.53
CA PHE A 37 11.02 17.91 3.63
C PHE A 37 11.59 18.04 5.04
N THR A 38 10.84 17.67 6.08
CA THR A 38 11.40 17.48 7.41
C THR A 38 11.65 16.00 7.66
N ASP A 39 12.71 15.70 8.40
CA ASP A 39 13.07 14.35 8.85
C ASP A 39 12.63 14.10 10.30
N LYS A 40 11.66 14.89 10.79
CA LYS A 40 11.19 14.82 12.16
C LYS A 40 9.67 14.80 12.24
N ILE A 41 9.18 13.94 13.14
CA ILE A 41 7.81 13.96 13.64
C ILE A 41 7.90 14.44 15.10
N GLU A 42 7.31 15.59 15.38
CA GLU A 42 7.21 16.12 16.73
C GLU A 42 6.00 15.52 17.42
N VAL A 43 6.21 14.92 18.58
CA VAL A 43 5.17 14.27 19.38
C VAL A 43 5.31 14.71 20.83
N ASN A 44 4.18 14.78 21.55
CA ASN A 44 4.13 15.17 22.97
C ASN A 44 4.14 13.95 23.91
N THR A 45 4.62 12.80 23.45
CA THR A 45 4.66 11.59 24.25
C THR A 45 6.04 10.96 24.30
N ASP A 46 6.41 10.45 25.48
CA ASP A 46 7.61 9.64 25.69
C ASP A 46 7.33 8.13 25.58
N ARG A 47 6.09 7.76 25.28
CA ARG A 47 5.67 6.34 25.12
C ARG A 47 6.43 5.66 24.01
N LYS A 48 6.62 4.35 24.18
CA LYS A 48 7.26 3.50 23.18
C LYS A 48 6.28 2.55 22.49
N ASP A 49 5.15 2.27 23.13
CA ASP A 49 4.05 1.45 22.58
C ASP A 49 3.17 2.28 21.63
N VAL A 50 3.78 2.74 20.55
CA VAL A 50 3.18 3.67 19.57
C VAL A 50 2.92 2.99 18.25
N PHE A 51 1.74 3.22 17.68
CA PHE A 51 1.40 2.89 16.30
C PHE A 51 1.24 4.17 15.48
N PHE A 52 1.97 4.28 14.38
CA PHE A 52 1.92 5.44 13.50
C PHE A 52 0.96 5.21 12.33
N PHE A 53 0.12 6.21 12.03
CA PHE A 53 -0.62 6.28 10.78
C PHE A 53 -0.23 7.54 10.01
N GLY A 54 0.24 7.39 8.78
CA GLY A 54 0.69 8.55 8.01
C GLY A 54 1.22 8.21 6.61
N SER A 55 1.94 9.14 6.02
CA SER A 55 2.60 8.96 4.73
C SER A 55 3.75 7.95 4.81
N THR A 56 4.18 7.44 3.66
CA THR A 56 5.36 6.58 3.57
C THR A 56 6.61 7.26 4.15
N ASN A 57 6.78 8.56 3.89
CA ASN A 57 7.88 9.33 4.50
C ASN A 57 7.75 9.43 6.02
N GLY A 58 6.53 9.72 6.52
CA GLY A 58 6.27 9.72 7.95
C GLY A 58 6.54 8.36 8.61
N ALA A 59 6.16 7.28 7.95
CA ALA A 59 6.42 5.92 8.38
C ALA A 59 7.91 5.59 8.48
N GLN A 60 8.71 6.03 7.51
CA GLN A 60 10.18 5.88 7.54
C GLN A 60 10.83 6.66 8.70
N ILE A 61 10.29 7.85 9.03
CA ILE A 61 10.73 8.62 10.20
C ILE A 61 10.31 7.92 11.48
N ALA A 62 9.06 7.43 11.55
CA ALA A 62 8.53 6.70 12.68
C ALA A 62 9.36 5.44 13.00
N ALA A 63 9.82 4.72 11.98
CA ALA A 63 10.69 3.55 12.14
C ALA A 63 12.00 3.86 12.89
N LYS A 64 12.51 5.10 12.79
CA LYS A 64 13.72 5.56 13.48
C LYS A 64 13.48 6.01 14.93
N LYS A 65 12.22 6.13 15.36
CA LYS A 65 11.87 6.60 16.72
C LYS A 65 12.02 5.53 17.81
N GLY A 66 12.23 4.28 17.44
CA GLY A 66 12.27 3.15 18.38
C GLY A 66 10.91 2.89 19.04
N TRP A 67 9.83 3.20 18.34
CA TRP A 67 8.46 2.85 18.72
C TRP A 67 8.17 1.38 18.42
N ASN A 68 7.31 0.74 19.22
CA ASN A 68 6.87 -0.63 19.04
C ASN A 68 5.33 -0.67 19.03
N PRO A 69 4.67 -1.14 17.98
CA PRO A 69 5.22 -1.58 16.70
C PRO A 69 5.72 -0.44 15.80
N GLY A 70 5.36 0.80 16.08
CA GLY A 70 5.80 1.97 15.34
C GLY A 70 5.32 1.96 13.90
N CYS A 71 6.23 1.60 12.99
CA CYS A 71 5.97 1.42 11.57
C CYS A 71 6.39 0.02 11.13
N LEU A 72 5.52 -0.62 10.35
CA LEU A 72 5.72 -1.98 9.84
C LEU A 72 6.26 -2.01 8.40
N TYR A 73 6.62 -0.85 7.83
CA TYR A 73 7.26 -0.78 6.53
C TYR A 73 8.65 -1.42 6.57
N ASN A 74 8.91 -2.32 5.63
CA ASN A 74 10.20 -2.99 5.47
C ASN A 74 10.40 -3.41 4.00
N ASP A 75 11.57 -3.96 3.68
CA ASP A 75 11.94 -4.35 2.30
C ASP A 75 11.04 -5.45 1.70
N ASN A 76 10.27 -6.19 2.52
CA ASN A 76 9.34 -7.18 1.99
C ASN A 76 8.12 -6.56 1.28
N HIS A 77 7.92 -5.24 1.39
CA HIS A 77 6.93 -4.50 0.60
C HIS A 77 7.42 -4.19 -0.83
N ASP A 78 8.66 -4.57 -1.16
CA ASP A 78 9.14 -4.48 -2.54
C ASP A 78 8.51 -5.58 -3.40
N LEU A 79 8.01 -5.20 -4.57
CA LEU A 79 7.40 -6.11 -5.53
C LEU A 79 8.33 -7.29 -5.91
N GLU A 80 9.63 -7.04 -5.99
CA GLU A 80 10.62 -8.09 -6.31
C GLU A 80 10.62 -9.17 -5.21
N VAL A 81 10.38 -8.80 -3.95
CA VAL A 81 10.35 -9.74 -2.83
C VAL A 81 9.04 -10.50 -2.76
N TYR A 82 7.90 -9.81 -2.59
CA TYR A 82 6.63 -10.51 -2.44
C TYR A 82 6.16 -11.15 -3.76
N GLY A 83 6.50 -10.56 -4.90
CA GLY A 83 6.19 -11.10 -6.21
C GLY A 83 6.84 -12.45 -6.47
N GLU A 84 8.10 -12.64 -6.06
CA GLU A 84 8.77 -13.94 -6.14
C GLU A 84 8.13 -14.97 -5.18
N LYS A 85 7.80 -14.56 -3.94
CA LYS A 85 7.17 -15.43 -2.95
C LYS A 85 5.75 -15.88 -3.36
N TRP A 86 5.02 -15.00 -4.04
CA TRP A 86 3.66 -15.25 -4.52
C TRP A 86 3.58 -15.47 -6.02
N LYS A 87 4.68 -15.93 -6.63
CA LYS A 87 4.77 -16.20 -8.06
C LYS A 87 3.58 -17.03 -8.58
N GLY A 88 3.04 -16.60 -9.72
CA GLY A 88 1.84 -17.16 -10.32
C GLY A 88 0.52 -16.62 -9.74
N SER A 89 0.58 -15.79 -8.71
CA SER A 89 -0.60 -15.12 -8.14
C SER A 89 -0.62 -13.61 -8.39
N MET A 90 0.38 -13.07 -9.10
CA MET A 90 0.49 -11.64 -9.41
C MET A 90 -0.23 -11.29 -10.70
N LEU A 91 -1.03 -10.20 -10.69
CA LEU A 91 -1.74 -9.72 -11.89
C LEU A 91 -0.78 -9.42 -13.06
N ASN A 92 0.34 -8.79 -12.75
CA ASN A 92 1.36 -8.42 -13.72
C ASN A 92 2.60 -9.34 -13.64
N GLY A 93 2.39 -10.62 -13.30
CA GLY A 93 3.46 -11.59 -13.18
C GLY A 93 4.13 -11.99 -14.51
N ASP A 94 3.59 -11.54 -15.63
CA ASP A 94 4.13 -11.64 -16.98
C ASP A 94 4.92 -10.41 -17.43
N GLY A 95 5.12 -9.45 -16.53
CA GLY A 95 5.88 -8.24 -16.77
C GLY A 95 7.38 -8.38 -16.52
N TRP A 96 8.09 -7.30 -16.71
CA TRP A 96 9.55 -7.16 -16.52
C TRP A 96 9.83 -6.10 -15.46
N VAL A 97 10.80 -6.37 -14.61
CA VAL A 97 11.41 -5.35 -13.76
C VAL A 97 12.64 -4.82 -14.47
N ILE A 98 12.67 -3.50 -14.67
CA ILE A 98 13.77 -2.79 -15.34
C ILE A 98 14.15 -1.55 -14.52
N GLU A 99 15.28 -0.93 -14.82
CA GLU A 99 15.52 0.45 -14.41
C GLU A 99 14.77 1.40 -15.34
N ALA A 100 14.27 2.51 -14.81
CA ALA A 100 13.40 3.42 -15.56
C ALA A 100 14.08 4.02 -16.81
N GLY A 101 15.41 4.16 -16.77
CA GLY A 101 16.24 4.63 -17.88
C GLY A 101 16.66 3.53 -18.87
N ASP A 102 16.35 2.27 -18.62
CA ASP A 102 16.66 1.18 -19.53
C ASP A 102 15.82 1.20 -20.80
N GLU A 103 16.29 0.54 -21.83
CA GLU A 103 15.48 0.23 -22.99
C GLU A 103 14.29 -0.66 -22.61
N LEU A 104 13.09 -0.26 -23.09
CA LEU A 104 11.88 -1.07 -22.87
C LEU A 104 12.02 -2.43 -23.54
N PRO A 105 11.60 -3.54 -22.88
CA PRO A 105 11.64 -4.88 -23.47
C PRO A 105 11.02 -4.93 -24.86
N GLU A 106 11.66 -5.59 -25.80
CA GLU A 106 11.19 -5.69 -27.18
C GLU A 106 9.78 -6.28 -27.28
N LYS A 107 9.47 -7.27 -26.43
CA LYS A 107 8.17 -7.95 -26.38
C LYS A 107 7.08 -7.16 -25.65
N LEU A 108 7.41 -6.04 -25.00
CA LEU A 108 6.42 -5.20 -24.33
C LEU A 108 5.55 -4.51 -25.40
N PRO A 109 4.21 -4.56 -25.28
CA PRO A 109 3.32 -3.88 -26.22
C PRO A 109 3.56 -2.38 -26.32
N GLU A 110 3.06 -1.76 -27.41
CA GLU A 110 3.13 -0.29 -27.61
C GLU A 110 2.47 0.50 -26.48
N VAL A 111 1.36 -0.04 -25.93
CA VAL A 111 0.68 0.51 -24.77
C VAL A 111 0.81 -0.49 -23.63
N PHE A 112 1.35 -0.05 -22.52
CA PHE A 112 1.68 -0.90 -21.39
C PHE A 112 1.40 -0.22 -20.04
N PHE A 113 1.38 -1.00 -18.98
CA PHE A 113 1.27 -0.54 -17.61
C PHE A 113 2.67 -0.44 -16.99
N ALA A 114 2.93 0.62 -16.22
CA ALA A 114 4.15 0.75 -15.43
C ALA A 114 3.86 1.23 -14.01
N ARG A 115 4.67 0.75 -13.05
CA ARG A 115 4.64 1.18 -11.64
C ARG A 115 6.02 1.01 -10.99
N PRO A 116 6.35 1.78 -9.92
CA PRO A 116 7.52 1.49 -9.10
C PRO A 116 7.43 0.09 -8.47
N THR A 117 8.58 -0.58 -8.28
CA THR A 117 8.62 -1.84 -7.53
C THR A 117 8.42 -1.62 -6.03
N LYS A 118 8.92 -0.49 -5.51
CA LYS A 118 8.80 -0.11 -4.10
C LYS A 118 7.57 0.74 -3.83
N ASP A 119 6.98 0.58 -2.66
CA ASP A 119 5.89 1.42 -2.16
C ASP A 119 6.40 2.82 -1.70
N THR A 120 7.16 3.49 -2.57
CA THR A 120 7.73 4.82 -2.31
C THR A 120 6.85 5.97 -2.79
N LYS A 121 5.79 5.64 -3.55
CA LYS A 121 4.84 6.62 -4.14
C LYS A 121 5.51 7.68 -5.03
N VAL A 122 6.66 7.35 -5.63
CA VAL A 122 7.35 8.25 -6.59
C VAL A 122 6.48 8.57 -7.79
N PHE A 123 5.68 7.60 -8.25
CA PHE A 123 4.53 7.81 -9.13
C PHE A 123 3.50 6.70 -8.90
N SER A 124 2.25 6.94 -9.30
CA SER A 124 1.19 5.93 -9.25
C SER A 124 1.28 5.01 -10.46
N GLY A 125 0.94 3.74 -10.29
CA GLY A 125 0.83 2.82 -11.42
C GLY A 125 -0.13 3.37 -12.48
N GLN A 126 0.33 3.47 -13.73
CA GLN A 126 -0.43 4.05 -14.84
C GLN A 126 -0.05 3.46 -16.19
N VAL A 127 -0.79 3.85 -17.20
CA VAL A 127 -0.64 3.37 -18.58
C VAL A 127 0.18 4.36 -19.39
N PHE A 128 1.14 3.85 -20.15
CA PHE A 128 2.01 4.62 -21.04
C PHE A 128 2.00 4.05 -22.44
N SER A 129 2.29 4.89 -23.44
CA SER A 129 2.86 4.46 -24.71
C SER A 129 4.39 4.42 -24.60
N ARG A 130 5.08 3.76 -25.53
CA ARG A 130 6.55 3.71 -25.52
C ARG A 130 7.18 5.10 -25.62
N ASP A 131 6.66 5.96 -26.49
CA ASP A 131 7.15 7.34 -26.62
C ASP A 131 6.80 8.17 -25.37
N GLY A 132 5.55 8.07 -24.87
CA GLY A 132 5.14 8.78 -23.66
C GLY A 132 5.90 8.37 -22.41
N TRP A 133 6.43 7.13 -22.36
CA TRP A 133 7.32 6.71 -21.27
C TRP A 133 8.65 7.45 -21.30
N LYS A 134 9.26 7.57 -22.47
CA LYS A 134 10.53 8.30 -22.61
C LYS A 134 10.38 9.77 -22.22
N GLU A 135 9.35 10.43 -22.75
CA GLU A 135 9.04 11.82 -22.41
C GLU A 135 8.83 11.98 -20.89
N TYR A 136 8.09 11.05 -20.25
CA TYR A 136 7.82 11.08 -18.82
C TYR A 136 9.09 10.95 -17.98
N ILE A 137 10.01 10.05 -18.34
CA ILE A 137 11.27 9.89 -17.62
C ILE A 137 12.16 11.10 -17.80
N ASP A 138 12.28 11.63 -19.04
CA ASP A 138 13.06 12.83 -19.33
C ASP A 138 12.55 14.05 -18.56
N GLU A 139 11.22 14.24 -18.49
CA GLU A 139 10.62 15.32 -17.70
C GLU A 139 10.93 15.19 -16.19
N LEU A 140 10.88 14.00 -15.63
CA LEU A 140 11.14 13.77 -14.22
C LEU A 140 12.61 13.96 -13.85
N GLU A 141 13.55 13.60 -14.73
CA GLU A 141 14.99 13.81 -14.50
C GLU A 141 15.38 15.28 -14.64
N HIS A 142 14.78 16.02 -15.58
CA HIS A 142 15.15 17.38 -15.89
C HIS A 142 14.21 18.45 -15.32
N GLY A 143 12.99 18.08 -14.99
CA GLY A 143 11.90 19.02 -14.65
C GLY A 143 11.92 19.54 -13.22
N GLY A 144 12.81 19.10 -12.34
CA GLY A 144 12.89 19.59 -10.96
C GLY A 144 11.62 19.35 -10.14
N THR A 145 10.69 18.53 -10.61
CA THR A 145 9.48 18.15 -9.88
C THR A 145 9.86 17.26 -8.71
N LEU A 146 9.11 17.37 -7.62
CA LEU A 146 9.32 16.71 -6.32
C LEU A 146 9.22 15.17 -6.33
N GLY A 147 9.22 14.54 -7.49
CA GLY A 147 9.31 13.11 -7.68
C GLY A 147 10.77 12.65 -7.62
N HIS A 148 11.05 11.69 -6.78
CA HIS A 148 12.40 11.13 -6.65
C HIS A 148 12.62 9.96 -7.60
N ILE A 149 12.04 9.97 -8.80
CA ILE A 149 12.36 9.01 -9.83
C ILE A 149 13.70 9.41 -10.47
N THR A 150 14.52 8.43 -10.71
CA THR A 150 15.78 8.56 -11.46
C THR A 150 15.82 7.45 -12.52
N SER A 151 16.71 7.55 -13.47
CA SER A 151 16.98 6.48 -14.44
C SER A 151 17.26 5.12 -13.78
N MET A 152 17.78 5.11 -12.56
CA MET A 152 18.07 3.89 -11.78
C MET A 152 16.86 3.40 -10.94
N THR A 153 15.74 4.09 -10.98
CA THR A 153 14.54 3.67 -10.24
C THR A 153 13.97 2.39 -10.85
N LYS A 154 13.88 1.33 -10.04
CA LYS A 154 13.29 0.07 -10.50
C LYS A 154 11.78 0.20 -10.68
N VAL A 155 11.32 -0.23 -11.84
CA VAL A 155 9.91 -0.22 -12.24
C VAL A 155 9.50 -1.57 -12.82
N LEU A 156 8.26 -1.97 -12.54
CA LEU A 156 7.61 -3.04 -13.26
C LEU A 156 6.96 -2.44 -14.49
N VAL A 157 7.24 -2.98 -15.67
CA VAL A 157 6.51 -2.74 -16.92
C VAL A 157 5.82 -4.03 -17.35
N ALA A 158 4.56 -3.96 -17.75
CA ALA A 158 3.78 -5.16 -18.06
C ALA A 158 2.73 -4.91 -19.15
N PRO A 159 2.30 -5.95 -19.89
CA PRO A 159 1.16 -5.84 -20.77
C PRO A 159 -0.08 -5.33 -20.03
N LEU A 160 -0.79 -4.38 -20.62
CA LEU A 160 -1.97 -3.79 -20.02
C LEU A 160 -3.07 -4.85 -19.83
N LYS A 161 -3.51 -5.04 -18.60
CA LYS A 161 -4.68 -5.88 -18.28
C LYS A 161 -5.94 -5.04 -18.41
N ARG A 162 -6.79 -5.42 -19.36
CA ARG A 162 -8.10 -4.79 -19.59
C ARG A 162 -9.19 -5.60 -18.89
N ASP A 163 -10.33 -4.98 -18.65
CA ASP A 163 -11.53 -5.65 -18.13
C ASP A 163 -11.34 -6.30 -16.75
N ILE A 164 -10.55 -5.65 -15.88
CA ILE A 164 -10.52 -6.00 -14.47
C ILE A 164 -11.93 -5.81 -13.90
N GLN A 165 -12.51 -6.90 -13.37
CA GLN A 165 -13.92 -6.92 -12.96
C GLN A 165 -14.14 -6.17 -11.65
N GLN A 166 -13.26 -6.41 -10.66
CA GLN A 166 -13.30 -5.71 -9.36
C GLN A 166 -11.92 -5.67 -8.74
N GLU A 167 -11.71 -4.68 -7.84
CA GLU A 167 -10.52 -4.58 -7.02
C GLU A 167 -10.90 -4.43 -5.55
N LEU A 168 -10.21 -5.18 -4.69
CA LEU A 168 -10.49 -5.26 -3.26
C LEU A 168 -9.20 -5.04 -2.47
N ARG A 169 -9.33 -4.40 -1.31
CA ARG A 169 -8.29 -4.24 -0.31
C ARG A 169 -8.54 -5.14 0.88
N CYS A 170 -7.53 -5.89 1.29
CA CYS A 170 -7.59 -6.80 2.41
C CYS A 170 -6.56 -6.39 3.47
N TRP A 171 -7.01 -6.18 4.71
CA TRP A 171 -6.12 -5.91 5.85
C TRP A 171 -5.82 -7.22 6.57
N VAL A 172 -4.54 -7.44 6.81
CA VAL A 172 -4.03 -8.65 7.48
C VAL A 172 -3.27 -8.23 8.72
N VAL A 173 -3.59 -8.85 9.86
CA VAL A 173 -2.92 -8.64 11.15
C VAL A 173 -2.65 -10.00 11.78
N GLY A 174 -1.42 -10.28 12.19
CA GLY A 174 -1.05 -11.54 12.82
C GLY A 174 -1.38 -12.77 11.97
N GLY A 175 -1.24 -12.65 10.65
CA GLY A 175 -1.54 -13.73 9.70
C GLY A 175 -3.03 -14.04 9.52
N LYS A 176 -3.92 -13.14 9.92
CA LYS A 176 -5.37 -13.27 9.76
C LYS A 176 -5.93 -12.10 8.98
N ILE A 177 -6.84 -12.37 8.06
CA ILE A 177 -7.62 -11.33 7.39
C ILE A 177 -8.58 -10.73 8.43
N VAL A 178 -8.54 -9.42 8.55
CA VAL A 178 -9.31 -8.65 9.54
C VAL A 178 -10.57 -8.06 8.92
N THR A 179 -10.40 -7.41 7.78
CA THR A 179 -11.50 -6.81 7.04
C THR A 179 -11.14 -6.72 5.56
N ILE A 180 -12.16 -6.68 4.71
CA ILE A 180 -12.04 -6.59 3.26
C ILE A 180 -12.94 -5.47 2.77
N SER A 181 -12.43 -4.59 1.92
CA SER A 181 -13.23 -3.58 1.23
C SER A 181 -13.02 -3.67 -0.26
N GLN A 182 -14.09 -3.78 -1.01
CA GLN A 182 -14.06 -3.46 -2.42
C GLN A 182 -13.86 -1.96 -2.59
N TYR A 183 -13.02 -1.54 -3.53
CA TYR A 183 -12.82 -0.12 -3.81
C TYR A 183 -13.04 0.23 -5.29
N LYS A 184 -13.21 -0.79 -6.16
CA LYS A 184 -13.46 -0.56 -7.58
C LYS A 184 -14.22 -1.72 -8.23
N ILE A 185 -15.15 -1.40 -9.12
CA ILE A 185 -15.88 -2.32 -10.00
C ILE A 185 -15.69 -1.82 -11.43
N GLY A 186 -15.00 -2.59 -12.27
CA GLY A 186 -14.59 -2.14 -13.60
C GLY A 186 -13.85 -0.81 -13.52
N SER A 187 -14.37 0.24 -14.15
CA SER A 187 -13.81 1.59 -14.12
C SER A 187 -14.35 2.49 -13.00
N ARG A 188 -15.32 2.02 -12.18
CA ARG A 188 -16.01 2.83 -11.18
C ARG A 188 -15.41 2.62 -9.81
N VAL A 189 -15.13 3.72 -9.09
CA VAL A 189 -14.78 3.68 -7.67
C VAL A 189 -16.06 3.43 -6.88
N VAL A 190 -16.08 2.33 -6.10
CA VAL A 190 -17.22 1.91 -5.26
C VAL A 190 -16.66 1.34 -3.97
N TYR A 191 -16.92 1.98 -2.85
CA TYR A 191 -16.51 1.48 -1.55
C TYR A 191 -17.61 0.64 -0.94
N GLN A 192 -17.29 -0.62 -0.62
CA GLN A 192 -18.25 -1.56 -0.03
C GLN A 192 -17.50 -2.60 0.81
N ASN A 193 -17.93 -2.78 2.06
CA ASN A 193 -17.43 -3.85 2.90
C ASN A 193 -17.72 -5.22 2.27
N GLN A 194 -16.71 -6.10 2.29
CA GLN A 194 -16.73 -7.44 1.68
C GLN A 194 -16.20 -8.51 2.65
N ASP A 195 -16.38 -8.32 3.94
CA ASP A 195 -15.85 -9.24 4.97
C ASP A 195 -16.34 -10.70 4.81
N ASN A 196 -17.46 -10.90 4.16
CA ASN A 196 -18.04 -12.22 3.90
C ASN A 196 -17.62 -12.83 2.55
N ASN A 197 -16.64 -12.25 1.85
CA ASN A 197 -16.17 -12.80 0.57
C ASN A 197 -15.26 -14.00 0.80
N GLU A 198 -15.85 -15.20 0.73
CA GLU A 198 -15.14 -16.46 0.99
C GLU A 198 -14.05 -16.75 -0.04
N GLU A 199 -14.27 -16.42 -1.32
CA GLU A 199 -13.29 -16.69 -2.39
C GLU A 199 -12.02 -15.89 -2.20
N VAL A 200 -12.14 -14.58 -1.93
CA VAL A 200 -11.01 -13.71 -1.60
C VAL A 200 -10.32 -14.20 -0.33
N THR A 201 -11.09 -14.58 0.69
CA THR A 201 -10.55 -15.10 1.94
C THR A 201 -9.72 -16.36 1.72
N ILE A 202 -10.20 -17.30 0.92
CA ILE A 202 -9.45 -18.53 0.56
C ILE A 202 -8.18 -18.16 -0.21
N PHE A 203 -8.27 -17.26 -1.18
CA PHE A 203 -7.12 -16.83 -1.99
C PHE A 203 -6.03 -16.19 -1.10
N ILE A 204 -6.38 -15.20 -0.28
CA ILE A 204 -5.43 -14.52 0.61
C ILE A 204 -4.82 -15.47 1.64
N ASN A 205 -5.60 -16.39 2.21
CA ASN A 205 -5.08 -17.37 3.16
C ASN A 205 -4.02 -18.31 2.54
N LYS A 206 -4.12 -18.62 1.24
CA LYS A 206 -3.06 -19.37 0.54
C LYS A 206 -1.77 -18.54 0.41
N LEU A 207 -1.89 -17.23 0.19
CA LEU A 207 -0.73 -16.33 0.09
C LEU A 207 -0.04 -16.17 1.45
N ILE A 208 -0.81 -15.89 2.51
CA ILE A 208 -0.31 -15.71 3.88
C ILE A 208 0.47 -16.95 4.36
N LYS A 209 -0.02 -18.15 4.03
CA LYS A 209 0.69 -19.41 4.36
C LYS A 209 2.04 -19.56 3.68
N LYS A 210 2.21 -18.95 2.52
CA LYS A 210 3.48 -18.98 1.78
C LYS A 210 4.46 -17.93 2.29
N PHE A 211 3.96 -16.73 2.54
CA PHE A 211 4.77 -15.57 2.92
C PHE A 211 3.91 -14.47 3.52
N GLN A 212 4.45 -13.78 4.53
CA GLN A 212 3.87 -12.58 5.13
C GLN A 212 4.89 -11.45 5.05
N PRO A 213 4.58 -10.35 4.35
CA PRO A 213 5.51 -9.20 4.23
C PRO A 213 5.83 -8.55 5.56
N ALA A 214 4.85 -8.49 6.48
CA ALA A 214 4.97 -7.93 7.81
C ALA A 214 3.96 -8.59 8.77
N GLU A 215 4.05 -8.29 10.06
CA GLU A 215 3.09 -8.75 11.07
C GLU A 215 1.68 -8.16 10.84
N ALA A 216 1.62 -6.96 10.29
CA ALA A 216 0.38 -6.41 9.75
C ALA A 216 0.67 -5.67 8.42
N PHE A 217 -0.14 -5.91 7.42
CA PHE A 217 0.02 -5.37 6.07
C PHE A 217 -1.32 -5.30 5.35
N VAL A 218 -1.31 -4.66 4.20
CA VAL A 218 -2.46 -4.56 3.32
C VAL A 218 -2.11 -5.19 1.98
N VAL A 219 -3.02 -5.98 1.43
CA VAL A 219 -2.88 -6.54 0.09
C VAL A 219 -4.09 -6.16 -0.75
N ASP A 220 -3.82 -5.60 -1.92
CA ASP A 220 -4.81 -5.31 -2.92
C ASP A 220 -4.88 -6.47 -3.92
N VAL A 221 -6.08 -6.94 -4.17
CA VAL A 221 -6.36 -8.03 -5.10
C VAL A 221 -7.41 -7.61 -6.12
N CYS A 222 -7.40 -8.26 -7.26
CA CYS A 222 -8.42 -8.06 -8.27
C CYS A 222 -8.98 -9.39 -8.78
N LEU A 223 -10.20 -9.33 -9.29
CA LEU A 223 -10.79 -10.38 -10.10
C LEU A 223 -10.55 -10.06 -11.58
N TYR A 224 -9.84 -10.91 -12.27
CA TYR A 224 -9.50 -10.79 -13.68
C TYR A 224 -9.62 -12.16 -14.35
N GLN A 225 -10.41 -12.27 -15.43
CA GLN A 225 -10.68 -13.51 -16.14
C GLN A 225 -11.17 -14.65 -15.20
N ASP A 226 -12.07 -14.28 -14.27
CA ASP A 226 -12.69 -15.17 -13.27
C ASP A 226 -11.71 -15.79 -12.25
N GLU A 227 -10.48 -15.24 -12.13
CA GLU A 227 -9.49 -15.64 -11.15
C GLU A 227 -9.00 -14.44 -10.33
N TYR A 228 -8.62 -14.68 -9.06
CA TYR A 228 -8.05 -13.64 -8.20
C TYR A 228 -6.55 -13.53 -8.39
N TYR A 229 -6.07 -12.28 -8.45
CA TYR A 229 -4.65 -11.93 -8.55
C TYR A 229 -4.30 -10.83 -7.57
N VAL A 230 -3.05 -10.82 -7.11
CA VAL A 230 -2.48 -9.73 -6.32
C VAL A 230 -2.15 -8.56 -7.24
N VAL A 231 -2.64 -7.39 -6.89
CA VAL A 231 -2.30 -6.11 -7.53
C VAL A 231 -1.05 -5.53 -6.88
N GLU A 232 -1.09 -5.38 -5.53
CA GLU A 232 0.03 -4.84 -4.76
C GLU A 232 -0.05 -5.19 -3.27
N VAL A 233 1.08 -5.01 -2.59
CA VAL A 233 1.19 -4.98 -1.13
C VAL A 233 1.47 -3.55 -0.68
N ASN A 234 0.79 -3.11 0.37
CA ASN A 234 0.98 -1.79 0.95
C ASN A 234 1.28 -1.92 2.45
N CYS A 235 2.09 -0.99 2.96
CA CYS A 235 2.28 -0.86 4.40
C CYS A 235 0.99 -0.41 5.08
N ILE A 236 0.56 -1.11 6.12
CA ILE A 236 -0.67 -0.80 6.84
C ILE A 236 -0.67 0.61 7.44
N ASN A 237 0.49 1.12 7.82
CA ASN A 237 0.66 2.45 8.37
C ASN A 237 0.36 3.58 7.38
N CYS A 238 0.42 3.29 6.06
CA CYS A 238 0.30 4.27 4.98
C CYS A 238 -0.90 4.01 4.06
N SER A 239 -1.75 3.05 4.42
CA SER A 239 -2.87 2.61 3.58
C SER A 239 -4.17 3.32 3.94
N GLY A 240 -4.93 3.73 2.94
CA GLY A 240 -6.28 4.25 3.13
C GLY A 240 -7.25 3.15 3.57
N PHE A 241 -8.33 3.52 4.26
CA PHE A 241 -9.22 2.57 4.91
C PHE A 241 -10.43 2.15 4.07
N TYR A 242 -10.78 2.90 3.03
CA TYR A 242 -11.96 2.65 2.20
C TYR A 242 -13.22 2.39 3.05
N ASP A 243 -13.93 1.28 2.82
CA ASP A 243 -15.08 0.84 3.64
C ASP A 243 -14.71 -0.40 4.49
N GLY A 244 -13.43 -0.54 4.87
CA GLY A 244 -12.97 -1.55 5.81
C GLY A 244 -13.52 -1.29 7.22
N ASP A 245 -13.80 -2.37 7.96
CA ASP A 245 -14.30 -2.27 9.33
C ASP A 245 -13.20 -1.76 10.29
N MET A 246 -13.24 -0.46 10.58
CA MET A 246 -12.29 0.21 11.47
C MET A 246 -12.27 -0.41 12.87
N SER A 247 -13.41 -0.88 13.35
CA SER A 247 -13.52 -1.53 14.67
C SER A 247 -12.70 -2.81 14.71
N LYS A 248 -12.90 -3.68 13.72
CA LYS A 248 -12.12 -4.92 13.60
C LYS A 248 -10.64 -4.64 13.43
N LEU A 249 -10.29 -3.65 12.60
CA LEU A 249 -8.89 -3.30 12.34
C LEU A 249 -8.18 -2.86 13.61
N ILE A 250 -8.70 -1.85 14.30
CA ILE A 250 -8.06 -1.31 15.51
C ILE A 250 -8.04 -2.35 16.64
N GLN A 251 -9.13 -3.11 16.85
CA GLN A 251 -9.13 -4.19 17.84
C GLN A 251 -8.09 -5.27 17.53
N SER A 252 -7.92 -5.63 16.28
CA SER A 252 -6.92 -6.63 15.88
C SER A 252 -5.50 -6.14 16.10
N LEU A 253 -5.21 -4.86 15.80
CA LEU A 253 -3.92 -4.23 16.09
C LEU A 253 -3.65 -4.19 17.60
N GLU A 254 -4.64 -3.74 18.40
CA GLU A 254 -4.54 -3.71 19.84
C GLU A 254 -4.27 -5.11 20.43
N ASN A 255 -4.99 -6.13 19.97
CA ASN A 255 -4.84 -7.49 20.47
C ASN A 255 -3.51 -8.13 20.05
N HIS A 256 -2.98 -7.77 18.89
CA HIS A 256 -1.75 -8.36 18.37
C HIS A 256 -0.49 -7.72 18.95
N PHE A 257 -0.48 -6.39 19.12
CA PHE A 257 0.71 -5.63 19.53
C PHE A 257 0.70 -5.20 21.01
N LYS A 258 -0.36 -5.45 21.75
CA LYS A 258 -0.50 -5.07 23.16
C LYS A 258 -0.04 -6.15 24.14
N SER A 259 0.76 -7.11 23.67
CA SER A 259 1.29 -8.19 24.53
C SER A 259 2.47 -7.74 25.39
#